data_549795f0ca08635c226008cfc30bc83a
#
_entry.id   549795f0ca08635c226008cfc30bc83a
#
_cell.length_a   1.000
_cell.length_b   1.000
_cell.length_c   1.000
_cell.angle_alpha   90.00
_cell.angle_beta   90.00
_cell.angle_gamma   90.00
#
_symmetry.space_group_name_H-M   'P 1'
#
loop_
_entity.id
_entity.type
_entity.pdbx_description
1 polymer ?
#
loop_
_entity_poly.entity_id
_entity_poly.type
_entity_poly.pdbx_seq_one_letter_code
_entity_poly.pdbx_strand_id
1 'polypeptide(L)'
;KLALLWMNIASEFANYDSRLAFAGTNEVHIRDNWGKPTAENLEVQNAYNQIFVDVVRATGGNNAKRHLILQTYVCNPWFGIENGDFIIPKDAEGNGNNYMSVEFHYYQPWSYAGDCTYDYWGDAYKDAGKIPAENEKTMTDFFDKVVNTWSNKGLGIVIGEWGVTDHYKSNSEKVHENMTYYCKFLTTEARKRGFSTFVWDNNHFGNGSEKYGIFDRFKSMKVNAPWILEGIFGKE
;
A
#
# COMPACT_ATOMS: atom_id res chain seq x y z
N LYS A 1 -0.62 25.12 -2.58
CA LYS A 1 0.19 24.67 -1.43
C LYS A 1 1.00 23.42 -1.80
N LEU A 2 0.39 22.35 -2.33
CA LEU A 2 1.08 21.11 -2.71
C LEU A 2 2.23 21.38 -3.70
N ALA A 3 1.99 22.16 -4.74
CA ALA A 3 3.01 22.53 -5.73
C ALA A 3 4.24 23.18 -5.08
N LEU A 4 4.03 24.14 -4.16
CA LEU A 4 5.13 24.82 -3.47
C LEU A 4 5.92 23.86 -2.56
N LEU A 5 5.21 22.96 -1.86
CA LEU A 5 5.85 21.95 -1.03
C LEU A 5 6.77 21.06 -1.87
N TRP A 6 6.24 20.49 -2.96
CA TRP A 6 7.01 19.62 -3.83
C TRP A 6 8.12 20.34 -4.59
N MET A 7 7.94 21.60 -4.94
CA MET A 7 9.02 22.39 -5.52
C MET A 7 10.20 22.50 -4.56
N ASN A 8 9.96 22.78 -3.29
CA ASN A 8 11.02 22.87 -2.28
C ASN A 8 11.70 21.51 -2.06
N ILE A 9 10.92 20.44 -1.85
CA ILE A 9 11.47 19.09 -1.66
C ILE A 9 12.28 18.66 -2.88
N ALA A 10 11.71 18.76 -4.07
CA ALA A 10 12.36 18.29 -5.29
C ALA A 10 13.63 19.09 -5.60
N SER A 11 13.65 20.41 -5.34
CA SER A 11 14.85 21.23 -5.51
C SER A 11 15.97 20.81 -4.58
N GLU A 12 15.67 20.56 -3.30
CA GLU A 12 16.65 20.11 -2.31
C GLU A 12 17.27 18.76 -2.70
N PHE A 13 16.47 17.82 -3.19
CA PHE A 13 16.91 16.47 -3.52
C PHE A 13 17.23 16.27 -5.02
N ALA A 14 17.37 17.33 -5.81
CA ALA A 14 17.56 17.25 -7.27
C ALA A 14 18.80 16.44 -7.67
N ASN A 15 19.85 16.45 -6.86
CA ASN A 15 21.12 15.78 -7.14
C ASN A 15 21.21 14.34 -6.60
N TYR A 16 20.20 13.88 -5.86
CA TYR A 16 20.16 12.50 -5.37
C TYR A 16 19.88 11.54 -6.52
N ASP A 17 20.51 10.37 -6.49
CA ASP A 17 20.41 9.37 -7.54
C ASP A 17 19.07 8.61 -7.57
N SER A 18 18.98 7.61 -8.44
CA SER A 18 17.77 6.82 -8.68
C SER A 18 17.32 5.92 -7.50
N ARG A 19 18.12 5.82 -6.43
CA ARG A 19 17.71 5.11 -5.19
C ARG A 19 16.68 5.88 -4.40
N LEU A 20 16.53 7.19 -4.68
CA LEU A 20 15.48 8.01 -4.09
C LEU A 20 14.29 8.12 -5.05
N ALA A 21 13.13 7.69 -4.59
CA ALA A 21 11.84 7.92 -5.24
C ALA A 21 11.01 8.92 -4.43
N PHE A 22 10.05 9.58 -5.05
CA PHE A 22 9.12 10.47 -4.38
C PHE A 22 7.70 9.92 -4.44
N ALA A 23 6.97 9.95 -3.31
CA ALA A 23 5.55 9.64 -3.21
C ALA A 23 4.75 10.92 -3.01
N GLY A 24 3.74 11.17 -3.87
CA GLY A 24 3.13 12.48 -4.02
C GLY A 24 2.28 12.94 -2.84
N THR A 25 1.49 12.03 -2.28
CA THR A 25 0.56 12.26 -1.18
C THR A 25 0.49 11.02 -0.30
N ASN A 26 -0.31 11.03 0.78
CA ASN A 26 -0.65 9.83 1.56
C ASN A 26 -2.10 9.95 2.03
N GLU A 27 -2.95 9.00 1.62
CA GLU A 27 -4.33 8.82 2.06
C GLU A 27 -5.17 10.12 2.10
N VAL A 28 -5.03 10.95 1.07
CA VAL A 28 -5.78 12.21 1.00
C VAL A 28 -7.28 11.94 0.95
N HIS A 29 -8.01 12.50 1.90
CA HIS A 29 -9.45 12.37 2.04
C HIS A 29 -10.06 13.62 2.69
N ILE A 30 -11.37 13.76 2.64
CA ILE A 30 -12.09 14.74 3.43
C ILE A 30 -12.06 14.30 4.89
N ARG A 31 -11.81 15.24 5.80
CA ARG A 31 -11.70 14.98 7.22
C ARG A 31 -12.84 14.05 7.70
N ASP A 32 -12.45 12.99 8.39
CA ASP A 32 -13.34 11.98 8.98
C ASP A 32 -14.22 11.20 7.95
N ASN A 33 -13.90 11.28 6.65
CA ASN A 33 -14.61 10.56 5.60
C ASN A 33 -13.68 9.63 4.80
N TRP A 34 -13.65 8.37 5.18
CA TRP A 34 -12.91 7.28 4.53
C TRP A 34 -13.76 6.51 3.49
N GLY A 35 -14.99 6.95 3.29
CA GLY A 35 -15.95 6.30 2.44
C GLY A 35 -15.73 6.54 0.95
N LYS A 36 -16.73 6.15 0.17
CA LYS A 36 -16.73 6.29 -1.29
C LYS A 36 -16.54 7.75 -1.70
N PRO A 37 -15.58 8.04 -2.62
CA PRO A 37 -15.34 9.39 -3.10
C PRO A 37 -16.50 9.94 -3.91
N THR A 38 -16.63 11.27 -3.91
CA THR A 38 -17.40 11.99 -4.90
C THR A 38 -16.59 12.18 -6.18
N ALA A 39 -17.24 12.58 -7.29
CA ALA A 39 -16.52 12.92 -8.53
C ALA A 39 -15.49 14.05 -8.30
N GLU A 40 -15.83 15.05 -7.49
CA GLU A 40 -14.92 16.13 -7.12
C GLU A 40 -13.69 15.62 -6.36
N ASN A 41 -13.84 14.66 -5.44
CA ASN A 41 -12.72 14.08 -4.72
C ASN A 41 -11.73 13.38 -5.66
N LEU A 42 -12.24 12.65 -6.65
CA LEU A 42 -11.43 11.96 -7.65
C LEU A 42 -10.73 12.96 -8.58
N GLU A 43 -11.43 14.00 -9.01
CA GLU A 43 -10.86 15.08 -9.82
C GLU A 43 -9.70 15.78 -9.06
N VAL A 44 -9.90 16.11 -7.78
CA VAL A 44 -8.87 16.72 -6.94
C VAL A 44 -7.67 15.81 -6.76
N GLN A 45 -7.87 14.50 -6.51
CA GLN A 45 -6.76 13.56 -6.38
C GLN A 45 -5.97 13.43 -7.69
N ASN A 46 -6.64 13.35 -8.83
CA ASN A 46 -6.00 13.32 -10.14
C ASN A 46 -5.22 14.62 -10.42
N ALA A 47 -5.77 15.77 -10.03
CA ALA A 47 -5.08 17.06 -10.14
C ALA A 47 -3.83 17.11 -9.23
N TYR A 48 -3.87 16.54 -8.03
CA TYR A 48 -2.71 16.44 -7.16
C TYR A 48 -1.61 15.59 -7.78
N ASN A 49 -1.96 14.44 -8.37
CA ASN A 49 -1.00 13.58 -9.05
C ASN A 49 -0.34 14.32 -10.24
N GLN A 50 -1.10 15.04 -11.07
CA GLN A 50 -0.54 15.78 -12.19
C GLN A 50 0.36 16.93 -11.71
N ILE A 51 -0.09 17.74 -10.75
CA ILE A 51 0.70 18.85 -10.20
C ILE A 51 2.02 18.31 -9.60
N PHE A 52 1.97 17.18 -8.91
CA PHE A 52 3.17 16.55 -8.36
C PHE A 52 4.18 16.20 -9.46
N VAL A 53 3.74 15.54 -10.51
CA VAL A 53 4.60 15.18 -11.65
C VAL A 53 5.20 16.45 -12.28
N ASP A 54 4.37 17.42 -12.64
CA ASP A 54 4.79 18.64 -13.32
C ASP A 54 5.85 19.41 -12.53
N VAL A 55 5.60 19.60 -11.24
CA VAL A 55 6.49 20.38 -10.37
C VAL A 55 7.83 19.67 -10.16
N VAL A 56 7.81 18.36 -9.91
CA VAL A 56 9.06 17.61 -9.73
C VAL A 56 9.87 17.64 -11.01
N ARG A 57 9.28 17.40 -12.18
CA ARG A 57 9.98 17.43 -13.48
C ARG A 57 10.57 18.81 -13.78
N ALA A 58 9.85 19.88 -13.45
CA ALA A 58 10.30 21.26 -13.67
C ALA A 58 11.57 21.63 -12.88
N THR A 59 11.89 20.94 -11.79
CA THR A 59 13.13 21.17 -11.03
C THR A 59 14.39 20.66 -11.74
N GLY A 60 14.25 19.82 -12.76
CA GLY A 60 15.38 19.34 -13.59
C GLY A 60 16.35 18.40 -12.86
N GLY A 61 17.60 18.36 -13.32
CA GLY A 61 18.60 17.47 -12.76
C GLY A 61 18.17 15.99 -12.79
N ASN A 62 18.45 15.23 -11.74
CA ASN A 62 18.02 13.84 -11.64
C ASN A 62 16.49 13.69 -11.50
N ASN A 63 15.78 14.77 -11.17
CA ASN A 63 14.33 14.75 -11.08
C ASN A 63 13.64 14.65 -12.44
N ALA A 64 14.34 14.94 -13.54
CA ALA A 64 13.82 14.74 -14.90
C ALA A 64 13.39 13.27 -15.15
N LYS A 65 14.05 12.31 -14.47
CA LYS A 65 13.78 10.87 -14.57
C LYS A 65 13.63 10.20 -13.19
N ARG A 66 13.41 10.96 -12.14
CA ARG A 66 13.15 10.42 -10.81
C ARG A 66 11.88 9.58 -10.81
N HIS A 67 11.91 8.44 -10.14
CA HIS A 67 10.74 7.61 -10.00
C HIS A 67 9.70 8.30 -9.09
N LEU A 68 8.46 8.44 -9.59
CA LEU A 68 7.36 9.11 -8.91
C LEU A 68 6.26 8.09 -8.58
N ILE A 69 5.78 8.13 -7.35
CA ILE A 69 4.75 7.23 -6.86
C ILE A 69 3.46 8.05 -6.70
N LEU A 70 2.44 7.65 -7.46
CA LEU A 70 1.14 8.29 -7.58
C LEU A 70 0.12 7.53 -6.74
N GLN A 71 -0.75 8.22 -6.03
CA GLN A 71 -1.72 7.53 -5.18
C GLN A 71 -3.13 7.59 -5.75
N THR A 72 -3.89 6.52 -5.49
CA THR A 72 -5.35 6.51 -5.63
C THR A 72 -5.98 7.35 -4.52
N TYR A 73 -7.26 7.73 -4.67
CA TYR A 73 -7.96 8.45 -3.59
C TYR A 73 -7.95 7.60 -2.30
N VAL A 74 -7.51 8.21 -1.18
CA VAL A 74 -7.36 7.52 0.14
C VAL A 74 -6.36 6.35 0.10
N CYS A 75 -5.55 6.24 -0.94
CA CYS A 75 -4.79 5.02 -1.26
C CYS A 75 -5.66 3.75 -1.29
N ASN A 76 -6.97 3.89 -1.48
CA ASN A 76 -7.88 2.76 -1.53
C ASN A 76 -7.73 2.01 -2.84
N PRO A 77 -7.53 0.67 -2.79
CA PRO A 77 -7.25 -0.12 -3.98
C PRO A 77 -8.39 -0.15 -5.01
N TRP A 78 -9.64 0.03 -4.59
CA TRP A 78 -10.81 -0.09 -5.46
C TRP A 78 -11.17 1.20 -6.18
N PHE A 79 -10.98 2.37 -5.55
CA PHE A 79 -11.44 3.65 -6.07
C PHE A 79 -10.78 4.08 -7.38
N GLY A 80 -9.60 3.58 -7.68
CA GLY A 80 -8.93 3.85 -8.95
C GLY A 80 -9.26 2.85 -10.06
N ILE A 81 -9.76 1.65 -9.71
CA ILE A 81 -9.97 0.54 -10.64
C ILE A 81 -11.43 0.46 -11.11
N GLU A 82 -12.39 0.50 -10.17
CA GLU A 82 -13.78 0.14 -10.44
C GLU A 82 -14.47 1.05 -11.46
N ASN A 83 -14.16 2.34 -11.45
CA ASN A 83 -14.81 3.30 -12.33
C ASN A 83 -13.85 3.86 -13.41
N GLY A 84 -12.58 3.43 -13.42
CA GLY A 84 -11.56 4.02 -14.30
C GLY A 84 -11.21 5.47 -13.95
N ASP A 85 -11.49 5.89 -12.72
CA ASP A 85 -11.38 7.28 -12.28
C ASP A 85 -9.94 7.72 -11.99
N PHE A 86 -8.99 6.80 -11.94
CA PHE A 86 -7.58 7.13 -11.82
C PHE A 86 -7.03 7.52 -13.20
N ILE A 87 -6.73 8.80 -13.36
CA ILE A 87 -6.12 9.34 -14.58
C ILE A 87 -4.61 9.28 -14.44
N ILE A 88 -3.94 8.56 -15.34
CA ILE A 88 -2.48 8.52 -15.40
C ILE A 88 -1.98 9.91 -15.79
N PRO A 89 -1.16 10.59 -14.94
CA PRO A 89 -0.62 11.89 -15.29
C PRO A 89 0.24 11.84 -16.54
N LYS A 90 0.28 12.94 -17.27
CA LYS A 90 1.26 13.11 -18.35
C LYS A 90 2.62 13.40 -17.73
N ASP A 91 3.62 12.60 -18.07
CA ASP A 91 5.01 12.88 -17.71
C ASP A 91 5.69 13.77 -18.77
N ALA A 92 6.90 14.22 -18.49
CA ALA A 92 7.73 14.98 -19.42
C ALA A 92 7.92 14.22 -20.75
N GLU A 93 8.11 14.96 -21.82
CA GLU A 93 8.30 14.40 -23.15
C GLU A 93 9.43 13.33 -23.17
N GLY A 94 9.12 12.18 -23.75
CA GLY A 94 10.04 11.04 -23.86
C GLY A 94 10.10 10.12 -22.63
N ASN A 95 9.49 10.47 -21.50
CA ASN A 95 9.45 9.60 -20.31
C ASN A 95 8.39 8.49 -20.44
N GLY A 96 7.24 8.78 -21.04
CA GLY A 96 6.09 7.86 -21.01
C GLY A 96 5.70 7.52 -19.58
N ASN A 97 5.41 6.26 -19.30
CA ASN A 97 5.07 5.78 -17.95
C ASN A 97 6.27 5.13 -17.21
N ASN A 98 7.47 5.17 -17.78
CA ASN A 98 8.62 4.39 -17.29
C ASN A 98 9.13 4.81 -15.90
N TYR A 99 8.82 6.03 -15.49
CA TYR A 99 9.30 6.60 -14.22
C TYR A 99 8.16 6.89 -13.25
N MET A 100 7.06 6.13 -13.38
CA MET A 100 5.89 6.26 -12.49
C MET A 100 5.41 4.90 -11.98
N SER A 101 4.92 4.89 -10.76
CA SER A 101 4.20 3.77 -10.14
C SER A 101 2.87 4.26 -9.59
N VAL A 102 1.90 3.36 -9.50
CA VAL A 102 0.67 3.58 -8.73
C VAL A 102 0.79 2.91 -7.38
N GLU A 103 0.47 3.65 -6.35
CA GLU A 103 0.43 3.19 -4.97
C GLU A 103 -1.00 3.05 -4.47
N PHE A 104 -1.24 1.97 -3.73
CA PHE A 104 -2.41 1.77 -2.91
C PHE A 104 -2.03 1.07 -1.61
N HIS A 105 -2.91 1.17 -0.59
CA HIS A 105 -2.78 0.45 0.67
C HIS A 105 -3.70 -0.76 0.67
N TYR A 106 -3.25 -1.87 1.25
CA TYR A 106 -3.99 -3.14 1.20
C TYR A 106 -4.14 -3.76 2.59
N TYR A 107 -5.26 -3.47 3.24
CA TYR A 107 -5.65 -4.03 4.54
C TYR A 107 -6.89 -4.94 4.41
N GLN A 108 -6.96 -5.71 3.31
CA GLN A 108 -8.12 -6.52 3.00
C GLN A 108 -7.93 -8.00 3.34
N PRO A 109 -8.99 -8.64 3.87
CA PRO A 109 -10.25 -8.01 4.33
C PRO A 109 -10.04 -7.28 5.65
N TRP A 110 -10.64 -6.09 5.80
CA TRP A 110 -10.50 -5.28 7.02
C TRP A 110 -10.93 -6.03 8.27
N SER A 111 -11.98 -6.86 8.17
CA SER A 111 -12.47 -7.70 9.25
C SER A 111 -11.47 -8.72 9.81
N TYR A 112 -10.40 -8.99 9.09
CA TYR A 112 -9.26 -9.80 9.55
C TYR A 112 -8.01 -8.93 9.75
N ALA A 113 -7.64 -8.18 8.74
CA ALA A 113 -6.37 -7.44 8.75
C ALA A 113 -6.38 -6.19 9.63
N GLY A 114 -7.56 -5.57 9.88
CA GLY A 114 -7.70 -4.29 10.58
C GLY A 114 -8.37 -4.35 11.96
N ASP A 115 -9.47 -5.07 12.11
CA ASP A 115 -10.32 -4.98 13.32
C ASP A 115 -10.47 -6.26 14.15
N CYS A 116 -9.85 -7.37 13.75
CA CYS A 116 -9.93 -8.68 14.44
C CYS A 116 -11.37 -9.21 14.61
N THR A 117 -12.28 -8.97 13.67
CA THR A 117 -13.60 -9.61 13.67
C THR A 117 -13.45 -11.12 13.45
N TYR A 118 -12.48 -11.53 12.62
CA TYR A 118 -12.11 -12.91 12.35
C TYR A 118 -10.69 -13.18 12.82
N ASP A 119 -10.47 -14.33 13.47
CA ASP A 119 -9.15 -14.77 13.92
C ASP A 119 -8.35 -15.49 12.82
N TYR A 120 -9.04 -15.94 11.77
CA TYR A 120 -8.45 -16.69 10.66
C TYR A 120 -8.84 -16.10 9.31
N TRP A 121 -7.95 -16.27 8.34
CA TRP A 121 -8.16 -15.91 6.94
C TRP A 121 -7.71 -17.05 6.03
N GLY A 122 -8.43 -17.18 4.91
CA GLY A 122 -8.11 -18.09 3.83
C GLY A 122 -8.79 -19.45 3.94
N ASP A 123 -9.07 -20.04 2.80
CA ASP A 123 -9.77 -21.34 2.69
C ASP A 123 -9.00 -22.49 3.35
N ALA A 124 -7.67 -22.36 3.46
CA ALA A 124 -6.84 -23.32 4.18
C ALA A 124 -7.14 -23.40 5.69
N TYR A 125 -7.80 -22.38 6.24
CA TYR A 125 -8.10 -22.27 7.68
C TYR A 125 -9.59 -22.33 8.04
N LYS A 126 -10.46 -22.61 7.06
CA LYS A 126 -11.92 -22.71 7.28
C LYS A 126 -12.35 -23.66 8.39
N ASP A 127 -11.56 -24.73 8.64
CA ASP A 127 -11.81 -25.72 9.68
C ASP A 127 -11.22 -25.31 11.04
N ALA A 128 -10.43 -24.23 11.09
CA ALA A 128 -9.88 -23.70 12.34
C ALA A 128 -10.85 -22.75 13.04
N GLY A 129 -11.73 -22.09 12.31
CA GLY A 129 -12.70 -21.17 12.82
C GLY A 129 -13.43 -20.41 11.72
N LYS A 130 -14.16 -19.36 12.10
CA LYS A 130 -14.83 -18.49 11.13
C LYS A 130 -13.79 -17.68 10.36
N ILE A 131 -13.96 -17.58 9.04
CA ILE A 131 -13.17 -16.79 8.12
C ILE A 131 -14.06 -15.77 7.38
N PRO A 132 -13.51 -14.63 6.91
CA PRO A 132 -14.22 -13.72 6.01
C PRO A 132 -14.51 -14.38 4.66
N ALA A 133 -15.43 -13.81 3.89
CA ALA A 133 -15.73 -14.28 2.55
C ALA A 133 -14.60 -13.99 1.55
N GLU A 134 -13.85 -12.92 1.79
CA GLU A 134 -12.67 -12.54 1.00
C GLU A 134 -11.49 -13.44 1.35
N ASN A 135 -11.15 -14.31 0.44
CA ASN A 135 -10.12 -15.34 0.60
C ASN A 135 -8.94 -15.13 -0.37
N GLU A 136 -8.12 -16.16 -0.55
CA GLU A 136 -6.96 -16.17 -1.45
C GLU A 136 -7.35 -15.78 -2.88
N LYS A 137 -8.47 -16.31 -3.36
CA LYS A 137 -8.96 -16.01 -4.72
C LYS A 137 -9.35 -14.54 -4.86
N THR A 138 -10.00 -13.96 -3.87
CA THR A 138 -10.36 -12.54 -3.87
C THR A 138 -9.11 -11.66 -3.98
N MET A 139 -8.05 -11.97 -3.23
CA MET A 139 -6.79 -11.24 -3.30
C MET A 139 -6.12 -11.38 -4.68
N THR A 140 -6.02 -12.59 -5.21
CA THR A 140 -5.39 -12.82 -6.51
C THR A 140 -6.17 -12.18 -7.66
N ASP A 141 -7.50 -12.29 -7.66
CA ASP A 141 -8.37 -11.65 -8.65
C ASP A 141 -8.21 -10.11 -8.62
N PHE A 142 -8.07 -9.54 -7.42
CA PHE A 142 -7.82 -8.11 -7.28
C PHE A 142 -6.43 -7.72 -7.83
N PHE A 143 -5.38 -8.46 -7.50
CA PHE A 143 -4.05 -8.17 -8.02
C PHE A 143 -3.97 -8.32 -9.54
N ASP A 144 -4.71 -9.26 -10.12
CA ASP A 144 -4.82 -9.40 -11.58
C ASP A 144 -5.55 -8.19 -12.21
N LYS A 145 -6.57 -7.64 -11.55
CA LYS A 145 -7.19 -6.38 -12.00
C LYS A 145 -6.20 -5.22 -11.95
N VAL A 146 -5.35 -5.12 -10.92
CA VAL A 146 -4.28 -4.11 -10.83
C VAL A 146 -3.32 -4.22 -12.01
N VAL A 147 -2.85 -5.44 -12.33
CA VAL A 147 -1.99 -5.70 -13.49
C VAL A 147 -2.65 -5.20 -14.77
N ASN A 148 -3.90 -5.60 -14.99
CA ASN A 148 -4.64 -5.25 -16.21
C ASN A 148 -4.92 -3.74 -16.33
N THR A 149 -5.12 -3.07 -15.20
CA THR A 149 -5.45 -1.65 -15.18
C THR A 149 -4.23 -0.75 -15.36
N TRP A 150 -3.10 -1.09 -14.73
CA TRP A 150 -1.95 -0.20 -14.64
C TRP A 150 -0.63 -0.83 -15.11
N SER A 151 -0.26 -2.04 -14.67
CA SER A 151 1.03 -2.65 -15.05
C SER A 151 1.13 -2.84 -16.56
N ASN A 152 0.06 -3.28 -17.22
CA ASN A 152 0.00 -3.46 -18.67
C ASN A 152 0.10 -2.13 -19.45
N LYS A 153 0.00 -0.99 -18.76
CA LYS A 153 0.24 0.36 -19.32
C LYS A 153 1.65 0.87 -19.02
N GLY A 154 2.53 0.04 -18.46
CA GLY A 154 3.91 0.39 -18.16
C GLY A 154 4.13 1.09 -16.82
N LEU A 155 3.14 1.12 -15.93
CA LEU A 155 3.29 1.65 -14.58
C LEU A 155 3.82 0.58 -13.62
N GLY A 156 4.74 0.95 -12.75
CA GLY A 156 5.09 0.15 -11.58
C GLY A 156 3.92 0.09 -10.58
N ILE A 157 3.93 -0.91 -9.69
CA ILE A 157 2.91 -1.04 -8.63
C ILE A 157 3.58 -1.09 -7.27
N VAL A 158 3.05 -0.30 -6.35
CA VAL A 158 3.48 -0.23 -4.96
C VAL A 158 2.29 -0.49 -4.04
N ILE A 159 2.37 -1.53 -3.21
CA ILE A 159 1.51 -1.66 -2.04
C ILE A 159 2.25 -0.91 -0.92
N GLY A 160 1.93 0.38 -0.76
CA GLY A 160 2.66 1.31 0.10
C GLY A 160 2.45 1.05 1.58
N GLU A 161 1.30 0.50 1.92
CA GLU A 161 1.02 -0.02 3.25
C GLU A 161 0.20 -1.30 3.17
N TRP A 162 0.54 -2.25 4.00
CA TRP A 162 -0.25 -3.44 4.28
C TRP A 162 0.15 -4.00 5.64
N GLY A 163 -0.74 -4.74 6.27
CA GLY A 163 -0.44 -5.35 7.56
C GLY A 163 -1.56 -6.26 8.02
N VAL A 164 -1.29 -6.93 9.13
CA VAL A 164 -2.28 -7.70 9.87
C VAL A 164 -2.20 -7.24 11.32
N THR A 165 -3.35 -6.82 11.87
CA THR A 165 -3.45 -6.33 13.25
C THR A 165 -3.21 -7.45 14.26
N ASP A 166 -2.76 -7.11 15.46
CA ASP A 166 -2.57 -8.06 16.55
C ASP A 166 -3.90 -8.73 16.95
N HIS A 167 -3.95 -10.07 16.89
CA HIS A 167 -5.12 -10.87 17.27
C HIS A 167 -5.11 -11.22 18.75
N TYR A 168 -5.01 -10.23 19.59
CA TYR A 168 -4.84 -10.32 21.04
C TYR A 168 -5.88 -11.16 21.78
N LYS A 169 -7.10 -11.31 21.22
CA LYS A 169 -8.18 -12.10 21.82
C LYS A 169 -7.94 -13.60 21.71
N SER A 170 -7.24 -14.01 20.67
CA SER A 170 -6.99 -15.40 20.32
C SER A 170 -5.49 -15.60 20.08
N ASN A 171 -4.67 -15.14 21.01
CA ASN A 171 -3.21 -15.22 20.94
C ASN A 171 -2.74 -16.67 21.08
N SER A 172 -2.96 -17.49 20.06
CA SER A 172 -2.56 -18.89 19.99
C SER A 172 -1.56 -19.13 18.88
N GLU A 173 -0.79 -20.21 18.99
CA GLU A 173 0.16 -20.63 17.94
C GLU A 173 -0.55 -20.73 16.57
N LYS A 174 -1.74 -21.30 16.52
CA LYS A 174 -2.50 -21.45 15.28
C LYS A 174 -2.95 -20.12 14.66
N VAL A 175 -3.23 -19.12 15.47
CA VAL A 175 -3.52 -17.75 14.98
C VAL A 175 -2.25 -17.13 14.41
N HIS A 176 -1.12 -17.27 15.07
CA HIS A 176 0.17 -16.80 14.55
C HIS A 176 0.57 -17.52 13.25
N GLU A 177 0.35 -18.83 13.14
CA GLU A 177 0.53 -19.57 11.88
C GLU A 177 -0.33 -19.00 10.75
N ASN A 178 -1.58 -18.62 11.05
CA ASN A 178 -2.48 -18.01 10.07
C ASN A 178 -2.01 -16.61 9.67
N MET A 179 -1.55 -15.78 10.61
CA MET A 179 -0.95 -14.47 10.30
C MET A 179 0.30 -14.62 9.41
N THR A 180 1.17 -15.60 9.72
CA THR A 180 2.32 -15.97 8.87
C THR A 180 1.85 -16.35 7.47
N TYR A 181 0.82 -17.19 7.37
CA TYR A 181 0.25 -17.61 6.09
C TYR A 181 -0.27 -16.42 5.26
N TYR A 182 -1.05 -15.51 5.87
CA TYR A 182 -1.55 -14.31 5.19
C TYR A 182 -0.40 -13.44 4.66
N CYS A 183 0.58 -13.14 5.51
CA CYS A 183 1.74 -12.33 5.12
C CYS A 183 2.53 -12.97 3.97
N LYS A 184 2.76 -14.29 4.05
CA LYS A 184 3.45 -15.05 3.00
C LYS A 184 2.66 -15.06 1.71
N PHE A 185 1.35 -15.28 1.78
CA PHE A 185 0.49 -15.31 0.60
C PHE A 185 0.50 -13.96 -0.11
N LEU A 186 0.21 -12.87 0.62
CA LEU A 186 0.21 -11.50 0.07
C LEU A 186 1.54 -11.17 -0.61
N THR A 187 2.65 -11.33 0.11
CA THR A 187 3.98 -10.96 -0.42
C THR A 187 4.41 -11.82 -1.60
N THR A 188 4.03 -13.11 -1.59
CA THR A 188 4.31 -14.03 -2.70
C THR A 188 3.52 -13.63 -3.95
N GLU A 189 2.21 -13.40 -3.80
CA GLU A 189 1.35 -13.04 -4.94
C GLU A 189 1.65 -11.65 -5.49
N ALA A 190 2.02 -10.69 -4.63
CA ALA A 190 2.51 -9.38 -5.03
C ALA A 190 3.82 -9.49 -5.84
N ARG A 191 4.80 -10.25 -5.33
CA ARG A 191 6.10 -10.45 -5.98
C ARG A 191 5.97 -11.14 -7.34
N LYS A 192 5.10 -12.15 -7.47
CA LYS A 192 4.83 -12.83 -8.75
C LYS A 192 4.37 -11.87 -9.85
N ARG A 193 3.72 -10.77 -9.46
CA ARG A 193 3.21 -9.72 -10.37
C ARG A 193 4.12 -8.50 -10.48
N GLY A 194 5.31 -8.54 -9.85
CA GLY A 194 6.27 -7.44 -9.86
C GLY A 194 5.89 -6.25 -8.98
N PHE A 195 5.03 -6.44 -7.99
CA PHE A 195 4.65 -5.39 -7.05
C PHE A 195 5.71 -5.25 -5.95
N SER A 196 6.04 -4.01 -5.60
CA SER A 196 6.79 -3.68 -4.39
C SER A 196 5.84 -3.55 -3.21
N THR A 197 6.23 -4.06 -2.03
CA THR A 197 5.37 -4.04 -0.84
C THR A 197 6.09 -3.46 0.36
N PHE A 198 5.37 -2.68 1.17
CA PHE A 198 5.86 -2.08 2.41
C PHE A 198 4.92 -2.45 3.56
N VAL A 199 5.42 -3.24 4.51
CA VAL A 199 4.64 -3.61 5.68
C VAL A 199 4.51 -2.42 6.65
N TRP A 200 3.30 -2.20 7.14
CA TRP A 200 3.04 -1.14 8.12
C TRP A 200 3.33 -1.62 9.54
N ASP A 201 4.16 -0.88 10.25
CA ASP A 201 4.45 -1.07 11.67
C ASP A 201 4.29 0.27 12.40
N ASN A 202 3.21 0.40 13.17
CA ASN A 202 2.91 1.61 13.94
C ASN A 202 3.36 1.56 15.40
N ASN A 203 4.06 0.51 15.80
CA ASN A 203 4.50 0.29 17.19
C ASN A 203 3.35 0.21 18.21
N HIS A 204 2.13 -0.11 17.76
CA HIS A 204 0.97 -0.33 18.64
C HIS A 204 0.70 -1.83 18.79
N PHE A 205 0.48 -2.27 20.02
CA PHE A 205 0.30 -3.67 20.41
C PHE A 205 -0.96 -3.83 21.26
N GLY A 206 -1.47 -5.07 21.35
CA GLY A 206 -2.53 -5.45 22.28
C GLY A 206 -3.93 -5.14 21.78
N ASN A 207 -4.78 -4.66 22.67
CA ASN A 207 -6.22 -4.56 22.44
C ASN A 207 -6.61 -3.50 21.40
N GLY A 208 -7.60 -3.81 20.57
CA GLY A 208 -8.24 -2.90 19.63
C GLY A 208 -7.84 -3.16 18.17
N SER A 209 -8.42 -2.37 17.28
CA SER A 209 -8.07 -2.35 15.86
C SER A 209 -6.74 -1.64 15.62
N GLU A 210 -6.17 -1.85 14.44
CA GLU A 210 -4.97 -1.15 13.96
C GLU A 210 -3.75 -1.29 14.89
N LYS A 211 -3.56 -2.47 15.44
CA LYS A 211 -2.40 -2.82 16.27
C LYS A 211 -1.36 -3.56 15.43
N TYR A 212 -0.61 -2.80 14.62
CA TYR A 212 0.34 -3.33 13.64
C TYR A 212 1.79 -3.36 14.16
N GLY A 213 1.99 -3.33 15.47
CA GLY A 213 3.33 -3.32 16.04
C GLY A 213 4.10 -4.62 15.78
N ILE A 214 5.19 -4.53 15.04
CA ILE A 214 6.13 -5.64 14.80
C ILE A 214 7.32 -5.50 15.72
N PHE A 215 7.87 -4.30 15.83
CA PHE A 215 9.04 -3.99 16.64
C PHE A 215 8.68 -3.06 17.80
N ASP A 216 9.10 -3.39 19.01
CA ASP A 216 9.02 -2.46 20.15
C ASP A 216 10.16 -1.46 20.08
N ARG A 217 9.97 -0.39 19.30
CA ARG A 217 10.98 0.62 19.04
C ARG A 217 11.25 1.58 20.20
N PHE A 218 10.34 1.64 21.17
CA PHE A 218 10.45 2.65 22.25
C PHE A 218 10.92 2.08 23.58
N LYS A 219 10.87 0.77 23.78
CA LYS A 219 11.23 0.16 25.08
C LYS A 219 12.30 -0.92 24.96
N SER A 220 11.93 -2.08 24.41
CA SER A 220 12.80 -3.26 24.42
C SER A 220 13.72 -3.37 23.22
N MET A 221 13.44 -2.67 22.13
CA MET A 221 14.09 -2.81 20.82
C MET A 221 14.03 -4.25 20.27
N LYS A 222 12.99 -5.00 20.65
CA LYS A 222 12.82 -6.40 20.28
C LYS A 222 11.71 -6.56 19.25
N VAL A 223 11.76 -7.68 18.52
CA VAL A 223 10.69 -8.15 17.67
C VAL A 223 9.59 -8.72 18.56
N ASN A 224 8.38 -8.16 18.47
CA ASN A 224 7.21 -8.65 19.21
C ASN A 224 6.33 -9.58 18.37
N ALA A 225 6.33 -9.43 17.04
CA ALA A 225 5.57 -10.25 16.13
C ALA A 225 6.47 -10.99 15.12
N PRO A 226 7.30 -11.96 15.56
CA PRO A 226 8.23 -12.67 14.69
C PRO A 226 7.51 -13.46 13.58
N TRP A 227 6.29 -13.93 13.82
CA TRP A 227 5.46 -14.61 12.82
C TRP A 227 5.13 -13.75 11.59
N ILE A 228 5.05 -12.42 11.73
CA ILE A 228 4.89 -11.51 10.59
C ILE A 228 6.16 -11.53 9.73
N LEU A 229 7.33 -11.40 10.35
CA LEU A 229 8.61 -11.43 9.64
C LEU A 229 8.85 -12.80 8.98
N GLU A 230 8.50 -13.89 9.65
CA GLU A 230 8.54 -15.23 9.07
C GLU A 230 7.68 -15.35 7.81
N GLY A 231 6.48 -14.76 7.82
CA GLY A 231 5.61 -14.71 6.65
C GLY A 231 6.22 -13.93 5.48
N ILE A 232 6.93 -12.84 5.77
CA ILE A 232 7.52 -11.97 4.75
C ILE A 232 8.80 -12.57 4.16
N PHE A 233 9.69 -13.07 5.01
CA PHE A 233 11.07 -13.45 4.65
C PHE A 233 11.31 -14.97 4.64
N GLY A 234 10.41 -15.77 5.20
CA GLY A 234 10.58 -17.21 5.44
C GLY A 234 11.20 -17.47 6.83
N LYS A 235 11.29 -18.74 7.18
CA LYS A 235 12.07 -19.18 8.35
C LYS A 235 13.56 -19.07 8.02
N GLU A 236 14.33 -18.47 8.92
CA GLU A 236 15.78 -18.59 8.92
C GLU A 236 16.21 -20.03 9.28
#